data_4e910b0517a1c20ed4bda206d4449ee2
#
_entry.id   4e910b0517a1c20ed4bda206d4449ee2
#
_cell.length_a   1.000
_cell.length_b   1.000
_cell.length_c   1.000
_cell.angle_alpha   90.00
_cell.angle_beta   90.00
_cell.angle_gamma   90.00
#
_symmetry.space_group_name_H-M   'P 1'
#
loop_
_entity.id
_entity.type
_entity.pdbx_description
1 polymer ?
#
loop_
_entity_poly.entity_id
_entity_poly.type
_entity_poly.pdbx_seq_one_letter_code
_entity_poly.pdbx_strand_id
1 'polypeptide(L)'
;MHSYRDAVRICDKPEPRTPVEAKFSLQHAAAVCLLRGKPGLDDFDVPATQDSTVAQLRARVRLHEDDALTAVYPAHFGAAMRIGLRDGRVLQAQVTDALGDPEIPLSLAQLHGKAHMLLGATAHTHEQIQTLIADCAALVDAPSVGAVARWMR
;
A
#
# COMPACT_ATOMS: atom_id res chain seq x y z
N MET A 1 14.59 -7.19 -4.86
CA MET A 1 13.85 -5.93 -4.88
C MET A 1 14.83 -4.83 -4.53
N HIS A 2 14.75 -3.70 -5.21
CA HIS A 2 15.61 -2.54 -5.00
C HIS A 2 14.74 -1.33 -4.65
N SER A 3 15.22 -0.48 -3.75
CA SER A 3 14.57 0.78 -3.40
C SER A 3 15.60 1.78 -2.86
N TYR A 4 15.17 3.00 -2.57
CA TYR A 4 16.02 4.03 -1.98
C TYR A 4 16.40 3.70 -0.54
N ARG A 5 17.51 4.31 -0.07
CA ARG A 5 18.14 4.01 1.25
C ARG A 5 17.17 4.01 2.42
N ASP A 6 16.34 5.04 2.54
CA ASP A 6 15.44 5.15 3.69
C ASP A 6 14.33 4.10 3.68
N ALA A 7 13.81 3.71 2.50
CA ALA A 7 12.88 2.60 2.41
C ALA A 7 13.51 1.28 2.87
N VAL A 8 14.74 1.01 2.44
CA VAL A 8 15.46 -0.19 2.89
C VAL A 8 15.68 -0.16 4.40
N ARG A 9 16.18 0.96 4.94
CA ARG A 9 16.47 1.10 6.36
C ARG A 9 15.24 0.91 7.26
N ILE A 10 14.08 1.40 6.83
CA ILE A 10 12.85 1.39 7.63
C ILE A 10 12.02 0.12 7.40
N CYS A 11 11.96 -0.34 6.14
CA CYS A 11 11.02 -1.37 5.70
C CYS A 11 11.65 -2.74 5.41
N ASP A 12 12.93 -2.95 5.78
CA ASP A 12 13.55 -4.27 5.77
C ASP A 12 13.14 -5.06 7.01
N LYS A 13 11.96 -5.68 6.92
CA LYS A 13 11.34 -6.49 7.99
C LYS A 13 10.94 -7.86 7.45
N PRO A 14 11.89 -8.79 7.32
CA PRO A 14 11.63 -10.12 6.72
C PRO A 14 10.66 -10.97 7.54
N GLU A 15 10.52 -10.73 8.84
CA GLU A 15 9.66 -11.50 9.76
C GLU A 15 8.73 -10.59 10.56
N PRO A 16 7.76 -9.91 9.93
CA PRO A 16 6.83 -9.06 10.65
C PRO A 16 5.91 -9.91 11.56
N ARG A 17 5.72 -9.47 12.81
CA ARG A 17 4.92 -10.15 13.83
C ARG A 17 3.64 -9.42 14.18
N THR A 18 3.55 -8.15 13.82
CA THR A 18 2.40 -7.29 14.10
C THR A 18 1.86 -6.68 12.81
N PRO A 19 0.59 -6.23 12.79
CA PRO A 19 0.02 -5.51 11.65
C PRO A 19 0.84 -4.28 11.25
N VAL A 20 1.40 -3.56 12.21
CA VAL A 20 2.25 -2.40 11.94
C VAL A 20 3.54 -2.81 11.25
N GLU A 21 4.22 -3.83 11.75
CA GLU A 21 5.44 -4.35 11.12
C GLU A 21 5.15 -4.88 9.70
N ALA A 22 4.00 -5.54 9.49
CA ALA A 22 3.60 -6.01 8.17
C ALA A 22 3.44 -4.88 7.17
N LYS A 23 2.82 -3.76 7.58
CA LYS A 23 2.67 -2.54 6.76
C LYS A 23 4.00 -1.88 6.42
N PHE A 24 5.01 -2.06 7.27
CA PHE A 24 6.38 -1.61 7.08
C PHE A 24 7.33 -2.72 6.60
N SER A 25 6.81 -3.80 6.03
CA SER A 25 7.61 -4.89 5.45
C SER A 25 7.49 -4.91 3.93
N LEU A 26 8.51 -4.47 3.23
CA LEU A 26 8.55 -4.57 1.76
C LEU A 26 8.56 -6.03 1.29
N GLN A 27 9.16 -6.94 2.06
CA GLN A 27 9.12 -8.37 1.77
C GLN A 27 7.70 -8.94 1.88
N HIS A 28 6.94 -8.54 2.92
CA HIS A 28 5.56 -8.97 3.09
C HIS A 28 4.66 -8.41 1.99
N ALA A 29 4.75 -7.11 1.72
CA ALA A 29 4.01 -6.47 0.65
C ALA A 29 4.28 -7.13 -0.72
N ALA A 30 5.55 -7.41 -1.05
CA ALA A 30 5.92 -8.11 -2.27
C ALA A 30 5.32 -9.52 -2.35
N ALA A 31 5.38 -10.29 -1.25
CA ALA A 31 4.83 -11.64 -1.20
C ALA A 31 3.31 -11.64 -1.39
N VAL A 32 2.60 -10.76 -0.71
CA VAL A 32 1.13 -10.59 -0.86
C VAL A 32 0.76 -10.19 -2.28
N CYS A 33 1.43 -9.17 -2.84
CA CYS A 33 1.16 -8.73 -4.22
C CYS A 33 1.35 -9.86 -5.24
N LEU A 34 2.37 -10.68 -5.08
CA LEU A 34 2.66 -11.80 -5.98
C LEU A 34 1.64 -12.94 -5.87
N LEU A 35 1.09 -13.18 -4.68
CA LEU A 35 0.13 -14.26 -4.43
C LEU A 35 -1.32 -13.85 -4.67
N ARG A 36 -1.68 -12.62 -4.34
CA ARG A 36 -3.08 -12.18 -4.26
C ARG A 36 -3.39 -10.98 -5.14
N GLY A 37 -2.39 -10.35 -5.75
CA GLY A 37 -2.53 -9.12 -6.52
C GLY A 37 -2.58 -7.88 -5.61
N LYS A 38 -3.50 -6.96 -5.86
CA LYS A 38 -3.64 -5.73 -5.06
C LYS A 38 -4.03 -6.07 -3.63
N PRO A 39 -3.21 -5.71 -2.63
CA PRO A 39 -3.47 -6.07 -1.23
C PRO A 39 -4.65 -5.28 -0.65
N GLY A 40 -5.41 -5.92 0.25
CA GLY A 40 -6.43 -5.33 1.09
C GLY A 40 -5.94 -5.10 2.52
N LEU A 41 -6.87 -4.72 3.42
CA LEU A 41 -6.56 -4.48 4.84
C LEU A 41 -6.13 -5.77 5.54
N ASP A 42 -6.86 -6.85 5.30
CA ASP A 42 -6.65 -8.15 5.95
C ASP A 42 -5.30 -8.79 5.58
N ASP A 43 -4.70 -8.35 4.48
CA ASP A 43 -3.39 -8.83 4.05
C ASP A 43 -2.24 -8.38 4.96
N PHE A 44 -2.48 -7.45 5.87
CA PHE A 44 -1.49 -6.94 6.84
C PHE A 44 -1.84 -7.28 8.28
N ASP A 45 -2.85 -8.11 8.51
CA ASP A 45 -3.24 -8.56 9.85
C ASP A 45 -2.40 -9.75 10.33
N VAL A 46 -2.55 -10.10 11.62
CA VAL A 46 -1.81 -11.21 12.23
C VAL A 46 -2.01 -12.52 11.46
N PRO A 47 -3.24 -12.94 11.07
CA PRO A 47 -3.43 -14.14 10.27
C PRO A 47 -2.62 -14.14 8.96
N ALA A 48 -2.55 -13.02 8.26
CA ALA A 48 -1.78 -12.90 7.02
C ALA A 48 -0.27 -12.97 7.25
N THR A 49 0.23 -12.42 8.37
CA THR A 49 1.66 -12.53 8.71
C THR A 49 2.08 -13.96 9.05
N GLN A 50 1.14 -14.78 9.54
CA GLN A 50 1.34 -16.19 9.93
C GLN A 50 0.99 -17.17 8.80
N ASP A 51 0.41 -16.73 7.69
CA ASP A 51 0.13 -17.57 6.52
C ASP A 51 1.44 -18.17 5.99
N SER A 52 1.51 -19.50 5.99
CA SER A 52 2.71 -20.24 5.62
C SER A 52 3.14 -20.01 4.17
N THR A 53 2.19 -19.80 3.23
CA THR A 53 2.46 -19.54 1.82
C THR A 53 3.07 -18.15 1.64
N VAL A 54 2.50 -17.16 2.32
CA VAL A 54 3.03 -15.78 2.35
C VAL A 54 4.43 -15.79 2.98
N ALA A 55 4.60 -16.48 4.12
CA ALA A 55 5.87 -16.56 4.84
C ALA A 55 6.97 -17.20 3.99
N GLN A 56 6.69 -18.31 3.28
CA GLN A 56 7.64 -18.98 2.39
C GLN A 56 8.07 -18.08 1.22
N LEU A 57 7.14 -17.32 0.63
CA LEU A 57 7.49 -16.39 -0.45
C LEU A 57 8.24 -15.18 0.08
N ARG A 58 7.79 -14.61 1.21
CA ARG A 58 8.44 -13.50 1.91
C ARG A 58 9.90 -13.79 2.23
N ALA A 59 10.20 -14.99 2.72
CA ALA A 59 11.57 -15.44 3.03
C ALA A 59 12.51 -15.47 1.82
N ARG A 60 11.96 -15.47 0.60
CA ARG A 60 12.73 -15.44 -0.66
C ARG A 60 12.97 -14.03 -1.19
N VAL A 61 12.29 -13.03 -0.67
CA VAL A 61 12.48 -11.64 -1.07
C VAL A 61 13.73 -11.09 -0.39
N ARG A 62 14.64 -10.54 -1.21
CA ARG A 62 15.83 -9.82 -0.75
C ARG A 62 15.67 -8.34 -1.12
N LEU A 63 15.94 -7.48 -0.18
CA LEU A 63 15.87 -6.04 -0.33
C LEU A 63 17.28 -5.48 -0.46
N HIS A 64 17.48 -4.58 -1.40
CA HIS A 64 18.77 -3.93 -1.67
C HIS A 64 18.55 -2.43 -1.86
N GLU A 65 19.47 -1.66 -1.33
CA GLU A 65 19.59 -0.23 -1.67
C GLU A 65 20.01 -0.08 -3.13
N ASP A 66 19.49 0.95 -3.77
CA ASP A 66 19.85 1.35 -5.12
C ASP A 66 20.26 2.82 -5.11
N ASP A 67 21.49 3.10 -5.52
CA ASP A 67 22.06 4.44 -5.48
C ASP A 67 21.32 5.42 -6.41
N ALA A 68 20.83 4.96 -7.57
CA ALA A 68 20.09 5.80 -8.50
C ALA A 68 18.72 6.18 -7.93
N LEU A 69 18.03 5.23 -7.29
CA LEU A 69 16.76 5.49 -6.60
C LEU A 69 16.98 6.39 -5.38
N THR A 70 18.10 6.21 -4.66
CA THR A 70 18.46 7.05 -3.51
C THR A 70 18.78 8.49 -3.92
N ALA A 71 19.43 8.69 -5.06
CA ALA A 71 19.82 10.01 -5.53
C ALA A 71 18.62 10.91 -5.90
N VAL A 72 17.50 10.33 -6.29
CA VAL A 72 16.28 11.08 -6.66
C VAL A 72 15.27 11.21 -5.50
N TYR A 73 15.51 10.53 -4.40
CA TYR A 73 14.72 10.67 -3.17
C TYR A 73 15.09 12.00 -2.45
N PRO A 74 14.16 12.78 -1.89
CA PRO A 74 12.73 12.51 -1.69
C PRO A 74 11.81 13.01 -2.83
N ALA A 75 12.34 13.47 -3.96
CA ALA A 75 11.50 13.92 -5.06
C ALA A 75 10.70 12.76 -5.69
N HIS A 76 11.28 11.55 -5.71
CA HIS A 76 10.67 10.35 -6.25
C HIS A 76 10.82 9.17 -5.27
N PHE A 77 9.78 8.32 -5.18
CA PHE A 77 9.70 7.16 -4.27
C PHE A 77 9.79 5.84 -5.06
N GLY A 78 10.88 5.68 -5.80
CA GLY A 78 11.05 4.61 -6.76
C GLY A 78 11.32 3.23 -6.14
N ALA A 79 10.95 2.19 -6.90
CA ALA A 79 11.27 0.81 -6.59
C ALA A 79 11.46 -0.02 -7.86
N ALA A 80 12.30 -1.05 -7.79
CA ALA A 80 12.48 -2.03 -8.84
C ALA A 80 12.41 -3.46 -8.28
N MET A 81 11.82 -4.37 -9.05
CA MET A 81 11.72 -5.77 -8.68
C MET A 81 12.23 -6.66 -9.81
N ARG A 82 12.99 -7.69 -9.42
CA ARG A 82 13.42 -8.77 -10.29
C ARG A 82 12.97 -10.11 -9.71
N ILE A 83 12.27 -10.94 -10.51
CA ILE A 83 11.71 -12.20 -10.07
C ILE A 83 12.24 -13.31 -10.98
N GLY A 84 12.98 -14.26 -10.40
CA GLY A 84 13.36 -15.49 -11.08
C GLY A 84 12.24 -16.52 -10.98
N LEU A 85 11.78 -17.03 -12.11
CA LEU A 85 10.79 -18.10 -12.20
C LEU A 85 11.47 -19.47 -12.21
N ARG A 86 10.70 -20.53 -11.90
CA ARG A 86 11.23 -21.91 -11.85
C ARG A 86 11.65 -22.45 -13.23
N ASP A 87 11.09 -21.91 -14.31
CA ASP A 87 11.42 -22.26 -15.68
C ASP A 87 12.64 -21.51 -16.24
N GLY A 88 13.33 -20.74 -15.39
CA GLY A 88 14.52 -19.97 -15.74
C GLY A 88 14.23 -18.56 -16.28
N ARG A 89 12.99 -18.22 -16.59
CA ARG A 89 12.63 -16.84 -16.99
C ARG A 89 12.84 -15.87 -15.85
N VAL A 90 13.14 -14.62 -16.21
CA VAL A 90 13.26 -13.51 -15.27
C VAL A 90 12.26 -12.42 -15.65
N LEU A 91 11.41 -12.06 -14.71
CA LEU A 91 10.52 -10.90 -14.82
C LEU A 91 11.17 -9.71 -14.13
N GLN A 92 11.00 -8.53 -14.72
CA GLN A 92 11.49 -7.28 -14.14
C GLN A 92 10.42 -6.20 -14.27
N ALA A 93 10.29 -5.37 -13.24
CA ALA A 93 9.46 -4.18 -13.24
C ALA A 93 10.14 -3.09 -12.43
N GLN A 94 9.97 -1.85 -12.84
CA GLN A 94 10.44 -0.66 -12.14
C GLN A 94 9.36 0.40 -12.16
N VAL A 95 9.24 1.13 -11.08
CA VAL A 95 8.41 2.33 -10.96
C VAL A 95 9.27 3.45 -10.41
N THR A 96 9.05 4.67 -10.90
CA THR A 96 9.73 5.87 -10.41
C THR A 96 8.94 6.48 -9.25
N ASP A 97 7.61 6.45 -9.36
CA ASP A 97 6.69 7.07 -8.43
C ASP A 97 5.62 6.09 -7.97
N ALA A 98 5.14 6.25 -6.76
CA ALA A 98 4.04 5.43 -6.25
C ALA A 98 2.68 5.96 -6.74
N LEU A 99 1.73 5.05 -6.93
CA LEU A 99 0.36 5.45 -7.26
C LEU A 99 -0.24 6.27 -6.11
N GLY A 100 -0.59 7.51 -6.38
CA GLY A 100 -1.08 8.50 -5.42
C GLY A 100 -0.10 9.63 -5.14
N ASP A 101 1.15 9.52 -5.63
CA ASP A 101 2.09 10.64 -5.64
C ASP A 101 1.64 11.71 -6.65
N PRO A 102 2.15 12.95 -6.54
CA PRO A 102 1.78 14.06 -7.46
C PRO A 102 1.97 13.71 -8.94
N GLU A 103 2.98 12.90 -9.26
CA GLU A 103 3.33 12.45 -10.62
C GLU A 103 2.34 11.43 -11.17
N ILE A 104 1.73 10.62 -10.29
CA ILE A 104 0.76 9.57 -10.65
C ILE A 104 -0.47 9.67 -9.70
N PRO A 105 -1.27 10.74 -9.78
CA PRO A 105 -2.37 10.97 -8.85
C PRO A 105 -3.47 9.92 -9.00
N LEU A 106 -4.14 9.63 -7.89
CA LEU A 106 -5.33 8.79 -7.91
C LEU A 106 -6.46 9.51 -8.68
N SER A 107 -7.13 8.78 -9.56
CA SER A 107 -8.41 9.25 -10.09
C SER A 107 -9.46 9.32 -8.97
N LEU A 108 -10.50 10.13 -9.15
CA LEU A 108 -11.60 10.23 -8.17
C LEU A 108 -12.24 8.87 -7.90
N ALA A 109 -12.42 8.04 -8.93
CA ALA A 109 -12.95 6.68 -8.77
C ALA A 109 -12.03 5.79 -7.91
N GLN A 110 -10.72 5.89 -8.08
CA GLN A 110 -9.75 5.15 -7.25
C GLN A 110 -9.76 5.66 -5.81
N LEU A 111 -9.87 6.98 -5.60
CA LEU A 111 -9.98 7.59 -4.26
C LEU A 111 -11.25 7.13 -3.56
N HIS A 112 -12.40 7.16 -4.24
CA HIS A 112 -13.67 6.65 -3.71
C HIS A 112 -13.58 5.14 -3.40
N GLY A 113 -13.00 4.34 -4.29
CA GLY A 113 -12.78 2.90 -4.04
C GLY A 113 -11.93 2.65 -2.80
N LYS A 114 -10.87 3.45 -2.58
CA LYS A 114 -10.05 3.39 -1.37
C LYS A 114 -10.85 3.79 -0.12
N ALA A 115 -11.65 4.85 -0.19
CA ALA A 115 -12.52 5.27 0.90
C ALA A 115 -13.54 4.18 1.27
N HIS A 116 -14.19 3.56 0.28
CA HIS A 116 -15.10 2.43 0.50
C HIS A 116 -14.41 1.24 1.16
N MET A 117 -13.21 0.88 0.72
CA MET A 117 -12.45 -0.22 1.33
C MET A 117 -12.13 0.07 2.81
N LEU A 118 -11.67 1.28 3.13
CA LEU A 118 -11.27 1.66 4.48
C LEU A 118 -12.48 1.79 5.41
N LEU A 119 -13.54 2.46 4.97
CA LEU A 119 -14.75 2.68 5.76
C LEU A 119 -15.61 1.41 5.87
N GLY A 120 -15.56 0.54 4.87
CA GLY A 120 -16.25 -0.76 4.89
C GLY A 120 -15.70 -1.73 5.94
N ALA A 121 -14.49 -1.49 6.46
CA ALA A 121 -13.94 -2.20 7.62
C ALA A 121 -14.46 -1.67 8.97
N THR A 122 -15.31 -0.64 8.96
CA THR A 122 -15.94 -0.06 10.14
C THR A 122 -17.42 -0.50 10.25
N ALA A 123 -18.13 -0.04 11.27
CA ALA A 123 -19.55 -0.33 11.47
C ALA A 123 -20.49 0.47 10.53
N HIS A 124 -19.98 1.22 9.56
CA HIS A 124 -20.79 2.03 8.66
C HIS A 124 -21.46 1.17 7.58
N THR A 125 -22.72 1.47 7.27
CA THR A 125 -23.41 0.88 6.12
C THR A 125 -22.89 1.45 4.80
N HIS A 126 -23.16 0.74 3.70
CA HIS A 126 -22.79 1.23 2.36
C HIS A 126 -23.37 2.63 2.07
N GLU A 127 -24.63 2.87 2.44
CA GLU A 127 -25.30 4.16 2.26
C GLU A 127 -24.64 5.27 3.09
N GLN A 128 -24.27 4.97 4.34
CA GLN A 128 -23.54 5.91 5.19
C GLN A 128 -22.18 6.28 4.58
N ILE A 129 -21.45 5.31 4.03
CA ILE A 129 -20.17 5.53 3.36
C ILE A 129 -20.35 6.42 2.14
N GLN A 130 -21.36 6.16 1.30
CA GLN A 130 -21.68 7.01 0.14
C GLN A 130 -21.97 8.44 0.57
N THR A 131 -22.79 8.62 1.60
CA THR A 131 -23.16 9.93 2.13
C THR A 131 -21.93 10.67 2.67
N LEU A 132 -21.05 9.98 3.43
CA LEU A 132 -19.82 10.57 3.95
C LEU A 132 -18.89 11.03 2.82
N ILE A 133 -18.72 10.21 1.78
CA ILE A 133 -17.90 10.58 0.60
C ILE A 133 -18.47 11.83 -0.08
N ALA A 134 -19.80 11.89 -0.25
CA ALA A 134 -20.47 13.05 -0.85
C ALA A 134 -20.31 14.30 0.03
N ASP A 135 -20.49 14.18 1.34
CA ASP A 135 -20.28 15.29 2.28
C ASP A 135 -18.84 15.81 2.24
N CYS A 136 -17.85 14.91 2.17
CA CYS A 136 -16.45 15.31 2.05
C CYS A 136 -16.16 16.01 0.72
N ALA A 137 -16.71 15.51 -0.38
CA ALA A 137 -16.55 16.14 -1.69
C ALA A 137 -17.17 17.55 -1.76
N ALA A 138 -18.30 17.75 -1.07
CA ALA A 138 -18.99 19.03 -1.01
C ALA A 138 -18.30 20.08 -0.11
N LEU A 139 -17.31 19.69 0.71
CA LEU A 139 -16.64 20.62 1.63
C LEU A 139 -15.93 21.79 0.95
N VAL A 140 -15.47 21.61 -0.28
CA VAL A 140 -14.76 22.66 -1.03
C VAL A 140 -15.62 23.90 -1.22
N ASP A 141 -16.94 23.70 -1.42
CA ASP A 141 -17.90 24.77 -1.66
C ASP A 141 -18.81 25.04 -0.46
N ALA A 142 -18.60 24.34 0.67
CA ALA A 142 -19.46 24.43 1.83
C ALA A 142 -19.12 25.68 2.70
N PRO A 143 -20.13 26.40 3.21
CA PRO A 143 -19.89 27.53 4.10
C PRO A 143 -19.33 27.14 5.48
N SER A 144 -19.39 25.85 5.83
CA SER A 144 -18.90 25.32 7.09
C SER A 144 -18.62 23.81 7.00
N VAL A 145 -17.86 23.27 7.97
CA VAL A 145 -17.59 21.82 8.12
C VAL A 145 -18.76 21.03 8.74
N GLY A 146 -19.91 21.66 8.96
CA GLY A 146 -21.06 21.07 9.68
C GLY A 146 -21.55 19.74 9.10
N ALA A 147 -21.54 19.58 7.76
CA ALA A 147 -21.94 18.35 7.11
C ALA A 147 -21.06 17.15 7.50
N VAL A 148 -19.75 17.36 7.66
CA VAL A 148 -18.81 16.30 8.03
C VAL A 148 -18.71 16.12 9.55
N ALA A 149 -18.91 17.17 10.34
CA ALA A 149 -18.82 17.11 11.81
C ALA A 149 -19.78 16.08 12.44
N ARG A 150 -20.89 15.73 11.79
CA ARG A 150 -21.82 14.69 12.25
C ARG A 150 -21.20 13.30 12.28
N TRP A 151 -20.17 13.04 11.50
CA TRP A 151 -19.45 11.76 11.38
C TRP A 151 -18.33 11.60 12.41
N MET A 152 -18.03 12.63 13.19
CA MET A 152 -16.96 12.65 14.20
C MET A 152 -17.46 12.36 15.63
N ARG A 153 -18.71 11.87 15.79
CA ARG A 153 -19.34 11.58 17.08
C ARG A 153 -19.38 10.11 17.39
#